data_557bf31f80b592f2dea5acbee1b4359c
#
_entry.id   557bf31f80b592f2dea5acbee1b4359c
#
_cell.length_a   1.000
_cell.length_b   1.000
_cell.length_c   1.000
_cell.angle_alpha   90.00
_cell.angle_beta   90.00
_cell.angle_gamma   90.00
#
_symmetry.space_group_name_H-M   'P 1'
#
loop_
_entity.id
_entity.type
_entity.pdbx_description
1 polymer ?
#
loop_
_entity_poly.entity_id
_entity_poly.type
_entity_poly.pdbx_seq_one_letter_code
_entity_poly.pdbx_strand_id
1 'polypeptide(L)'
;VTELMFTDNDELSGLLATMMHAEALIILSNIDGIYNGNPSDPASEVIREITPEGNFTKYIQTGKSSFGRGGMLTKYNIARKVSGEGIYVIIANGKRDGILTSLIEKDCTIPHTTFMANQKKASGVKKWIAHSESFAKGYVVLNEGATEALGTKASGVLLVGITEVGGEF
;
A
#
# COMPACT_ATOMS: atom_id res chain seq x y z
N VAL A 1 9.16 -14.98 -23.01
CA VAL A 1 8.05 -14.52 -22.17
C VAL A 1 8.68 -13.93 -20.92
N THR A 2 8.71 -12.60 -20.82
CA THR A 2 9.19 -11.93 -19.61
C THR A 2 8.12 -12.21 -18.55
N GLU A 3 8.44 -13.08 -17.59
CA GLU A 3 7.57 -13.34 -16.46
C GLU A 3 7.39 -12.03 -15.70
N LEU A 4 6.15 -11.62 -15.53
CA LEU A 4 5.79 -10.55 -14.59
C LEU A 4 6.20 -11.05 -13.19
N MET A 5 7.34 -10.60 -12.71
CA MET A 5 7.88 -11.00 -11.41
C MET A 5 7.20 -10.24 -10.27
N PHE A 6 5.85 -10.28 -10.25
CA PHE A 6 5.13 -9.95 -9.04
C PHE A 6 5.34 -11.09 -8.05
N THR A 7 6.13 -10.85 -7.04
CA THR A 7 6.44 -11.84 -6.01
C THR A 7 5.30 -12.02 -5.01
N ASP A 8 4.28 -11.14 -5.05
CA ASP A 8 3.16 -11.14 -4.11
C ASP A 8 1.84 -10.75 -4.80
N ASN A 9 0.78 -11.54 -4.54
CA ASN A 9 -0.57 -11.28 -5.03
C ASN A 9 -1.14 -9.94 -4.53
N ASP A 10 -0.73 -9.50 -3.36
CA ASP A 10 -1.17 -8.23 -2.79
C ASP A 10 -0.67 -7.05 -3.65
N GLU A 11 0.59 -7.08 -4.10
CA GLU A 11 1.17 -6.08 -4.99
C GLU A 11 0.45 -6.04 -6.35
N LEU A 12 0.21 -7.21 -6.94
CA LEU A 12 -0.53 -7.32 -8.18
C LEU A 12 -1.96 -6.78 -8.05
N SER A 13 -2.63 -7.07 -6.93
CA SER A 13 -4.00 -6.59 -6.68
C SER A 13 -4.03 -5.06 -6.57
N GLY A 14 -3.04 -4.45 -5.94
CA GLY A 14 -2.89 -3.00 -5.85
C GLY A 14 -2.70 -2.35 -7.22
N LEU A 15 -1.83 -2.92 -8.06
CA LEU A 15 -1.64 -2.45 -9.44
C LEU A 15 -2.94 -2.53 -10.25
N LEU A 16 -3.62 -3.67 -10.21
CA LEU A 16 -4.89 -3.86 -10.93
C LEU A 16 -5.96 -2.87 -10.47
N ALA A 17 -6.11 -2.67 -9.15
CA ALA A 17 -7.07 -1.70 -8.62
C ALA A 17 -6.79 -0.27 -9.14
N THR A 18 -5.51 0.11 -9.21
CA THR A 18 -5.10 1.42 -9.75
C THR A 18 -5.36 1.54 -11.24
N MET A 19 -5.01 0.51 -12.05
CA MET A 19 -5.21 0.52 -13.50
C MET A 19 -6.69 0.54 -13.88
N MET A 20 -7.53 -0.15 -13.11
CA MET A 20 -8.99 -0.21 -13.33
C MET A 20 -9.72 1.01 -12.75
N HIS A 21 -9.02 1.93 -12.08
CA HIS A 21 -9.63 3.05 -11.38
C HIS A 21 -10.71 2.61 -10.38
N ALA A 22 -10.42 1.52 -9.64
CA ALA A 22 -11.34 0.98 -8.66
C ALA A 22 -11.64 2.01 -7.56
N GLU A 23 -12.85 2.00 -7.02
CA GLU A 23 -13.23 2.84 -5.87
C GLU A 23 -12.70 2.24 -4.57
N ALA A 24 -12.63 0.91 -4.51
CA ALA A 24 -12.15 0.17 -3.35
C ALA A 24 -11.39 -1.11 -3.76
N LEU A 25 -10.40 -1.49 -2.93
CA LEU A 25 -9.70 -2.76 -2.97
C LEU A 25 -9.97 -3.50 -1.66
N ILE A 26 -10.48 -4.73 -1.74
CA ILE A 26 -10.68 -5.58 -0.56
C ILE A 26 -9.63 -6.69 -0.57
N ILE A 27 -8.76 -6.71 0.45
CA ILE A 27 -7.75 -7.73 0.66
C ILE A 27 -8.28 -8.70 1.73
N LEU A 28 -8.64 -9.90 1.31
CA LEU A 28 -9.06 -10.96 2.21
C LEU A 28 -7.83 -11.68 2.78
N SER A 29 -7.75 -11.73 4.10
CA SER A 29 -6.66 -12.34 4.86
C SER A 29 -7.18 -13.44 5.79
N ASN A 30 -6.30 -14.06 6.57
CA ASN A 30 -6.64 -15.03 7.61
C ASN A 30 -6.83 -14.39 9.01
N ILE A 31 -6.71 -13.07 9.09
CA ILE A 31 -6.95 -12.27 10.31
C ILE A 31 -7.90 -11.12 10.01
N ASP A 32 -8.53 -10.57 11.05
CA ASP A 32 -9.62 -9.61 10.92
C ASP A 32 -9.19 -8.23 10.40
N GLY A 33 -7.91 -7.89 10.48
CA GLY A 33 -7.38 -6.60 10.04
C GLY A 33 -6.01 -6.30 10.66
N ILE A 34 -5.63 -5.04 10.72
CA ILE A 34 -4.43 -4.57 11.40
C ILE A 34 -4.72 -4.41 12.89
N TYR A 35 -3.92 -5.03 13.73
CA TYR A 35 -4.04 -4.93 15.19
C TYR A 35 -3.09 -3.87 15.76
N ASN A 36 -3.49 -3.29 16.89
CA ASN A 36 -2.65 -2.35 17.65
C ASN A 36 -1.54 -3.04 18.47
N GLY A 37 -1.45 -4.39 18.38
CA GLY A 37 -0.48 -5.24 19.05
C GLY A 37 -0.43 -6.64 18.45
N ASN A 38 0.01 -7.64 19.22
CA ASN A 38 0.02 -9.02 18.76
C ASN A 38 -1.43 -9.55 18.67
N PRO A 39 -1.88 -10.09 17.53
CA PRO A 39 -3.24 -10.64 17.38
C PRO A 39 -3.58 -11.78 18.36
N SER A 40 -2.57 -12.45 18.92
CA SER A 40 -2.74 -13.49 19.94
C SER A 40 -2.92 -12.94 21.35
N ASP A 41 -2.73 -11.65 21.56
CA ASP A 41 -2.94 -10.99 22.84
C ASP A 41 -4.42 -10.56 22.97
N PRO A 42 -5.15 -11.01 23.99
CA PRO A 42 -6.54 -10.60 24.22
C PRO A 42 -6.74 -9.09 24.40
N ALA A 43 -5.69 -8.35 24.78
CA ALA A 43 -5.71 -6.90 24.91
C ALA A 43 -5.53 -6.16 23.57
N SER A 44 -5.19 -6.88 22.50
CA SER A 44 -5.01 -6.29 21.18
C SER A 44 -6.33 -6.15 20.45
N GLU A 45 -6.55 -4.99 19.88
CA GLU A 45 -7.76 -4.65 19.12
C GLU A 45 -7.45 -4.36 17.67
N VAL A 46 -8.43 -4.63 16.79
CA VAL A 46 -8.33 -4.27 15.38
C VAL A 46 -8.45 -2.75 15.21
N ILE A 47 -7.48 -2.16 14.56
CA ILE A 47 -7.51 -0.75 14.15
C ILE A 47 -8.54 -0.61 13.04
N ARG A 48 -9.67 0.03 13.32
CA ARG A 48 -10.80 0.13 12.38
C ARG A 48 -10.51 1.02 11.19
N GLU A 49 -9.78 2.11 11.40
CA GLU A 49 -9.54 3.12 10.38
C GLU A 49 -8.07 3.59 10.42
N ILE A 50 -7.47 3.71 9.24
CA ILE A 50 -6.13 4.26 9.04
C ILE A 50 -6.25 5.41 8.04
N THR A 51 -5.98 6.62 8.53
CA THR A 51 -5.96 7.83 7.70
C THR A 51 -4.63 7.96 6.95
N PRO A 52 -4.57 8.77 5.86
CA PRO A 52 -3.35 8.99 5.09
C PRO A 52 -2.16 9.51 5.94
N GLU A 53 -2.43 10.30 6.97
CA GLU A 53 -1.44 10.87 7.88
C GLU A 53 -1.04 9.90 9.01
N GLY A 54 -1.87 8.89 9.29
CA GLY A 54 -1.64 7.92 10.37
C GLY A 54 -0.45 6.99 10.07
N ASN A 55 0.49 6.87 11.00
CA ASN A 55 1.60 5.92 10.90
C ASN A 55 1.47 4.84 11.97
N PHE A 56 1.13 3.64 11.54
CA PHE A 56 0.91 2.47 12.40
C PHE A 56 2.00 1.40 12.25
N THR A 57 3.09 1.69 11.53
CA THR A 57 4.19 0.74 11.26
C THR A 57 4.77 0.13 12.53
N LYS A 58 4.81 0.91 13.63
CA LYS A 58 5.31 0.45 14.94
C LYS A 58 4.54 -0.76 15.50
N TYR A 59 3.25 -0.86 15.22
CA TYR A 59 2.42 -1.98 15.73
C TYR A 59 2.63 -3.26 14.91
N ILE A 60 3.03 -3.14 13.65
CA ILE A 60 3.19 -4.26 12.73
C ILE A 60 4.55 -4.94 12.90
N GLN A 61 5.59 -4.17 13.26
CA GLN A 61 6.97 -4.69 13.44
C GLN A 61 7.15 -5.55 14.66
N THR A 62 6.30 -5.41 15.68
CA THR A 62 6.37 -6.20 16.93
C THR A 62 5.87 -7.63 16.80
N GLY A 63 5.11 -7.94 15.74
CA GLY A 63 4.64 -9.28 15.43
C GLY A 63 5.55 -9.99 14.44
N LYS A 64 6.61 -10.70 14.87
CA LYS A 64 7.31 -11.69 14.03
C LYS A 64 6.32 -12.78 13.63
N SER A 65 5.60 -12.57 12.51
CA SER A 65 4.74 -13.61 11.96
C SER A 65 5.61 -14.64 11.23
N SER A 66 5.59 -15.87 11.70
CA SER A 66 6.14 -17.07 11.06
C SER A 66 5.35 -17.49 9.79
N PHE A 67 4.51 -16.64 9.26
CA PHE A 67 3.63 -16.93 8.12
C PHE A 67 4.10 -16.23 6.84
N GLY A 68 4.78 -16.99 5.98
CA GLY A 68 4.95 -16.79 4.53
C GLY A 68 5.46 -15.42 4.03
N ARG A 69 5.79 -15.36 2.74
CA ARG A 69 6.28 -14.16 2.01
C ARG A 69 5.28 -13.00 1.92
N GLY A 70 3.99 -13.17 2.24
CA GLY A 70 2.95 -12.16 2.23
C GLY A 70 2.54 -11.74 3.65
N GLY A 71 3.48 -11.25 4.47
CA GLY A 71 3.24 -10.86 5.86
C GLY A 71 2.32 -9.64 5.98
N MET A 72 1.85 -9.35 7.21
CA MET A 72 1.01 -8.19 7.49
C MET A 72 1.66 -6.85 7.08
N LEU A 73 3.00 -6.77 7.17
CA LEU A 73 3.74 -5.59 6.73
C LEU A 73 3.58 -5.34 5.23
N THR A 74 3.61 -6.40 4.40
CA THR A 74 3.39 -6.28 2.95
C THR A 74 1.98 -5.76 2.65
N LYS A 75 0.96 -6.36 3.27
CA LYS A 75 -0.44 -5.91 3.14
C LYS A 75 -0.61 -4.46 3.56
N TYR A 76 -0.01 -4.07 4.68
CA TYR A 76 -0.03 -2.68 5.16
C TYR A 76 0.62 -1.73 4.16
N ASN A 77 1.80 -2.05 3.64
CA ASN A 77 2.53 -1.20 2.69
C ASN A 77 1.73 -1.03 1.39
N ILE A 78 1.18 -2.11 0.84
CA ILE A 78 0.34 -2.04 -0.36
C ILE A 78 -0.94 -1.26 -0.09
N ALA A 79 -1.62 -1.50 1.03
CA ALA A 79 -2.82 -0.75 1.40
C ALA A 79 -2.53 0.76 1.56
N ARG A 80 -1.40 1.13 2.17
CA ARG A 80 -0.93 2.52 2.28
C ARG A 80 -0.67 3.15 0.91
N LYS A 81 0.03 2.42 0.02
CA LYS A 81 0.34 2.87 -1.33
C LYS A 81 -0.94 3.13 -2.12
N VAL A 82 -1.82 2.15 -2.18
CA VAL A 82 -3.07 2.23 -2.95
C VAL A 82 -4.03 3.28 -2.38
N SER A 83 -4.14 3.39 -1.06
CA SER A 83 -4.97 4.43 -0.44
C SER A 83 -4.42 5.84 -0.68
N GLY A 84 -3.10 5.98 -0.73
CA GLY A 84 -2.42 7.21 -1.15
C GLY A 84 -2.79 7.67 -2.57
N GLU A 85 -3.20 6.74 -3.43
CA GLU A 85 -3.65 7.01 -4.80
C GLU A 85 -5.14 7.33 -4.93
N GLY A 86 -5.85 7.38 -3.82
CA GLY A 86 -7.27 7.74 -3.77
C GLY A 86 -8.23 6.58 -3.90
N ILE A 87 -7.81 5.35 -3.55
CA ILE A 87 -8.62 4.14 -3.53
C ILE A 87 -8.80 3.70 -2.08
N TYR A 88 -10.02 3.41 -1.65
CA TYR A 88 -10.24 2.80 -0.34
C TYR A 88 -9.64 1.39 -0.31
N VAL A 89 -8.93 1.02 0.78
CA VAL A 89 -8.46 -0.35 0.93
C VAL A 89 -8.99 -0.95 2.22
N ILE A 90 -9.63 -2.11 2.12
CA ILE A 90 -10.18 -2.83 3.27
C ILE A 90 -9.40 -4.13 3.45
N ILE A 91 -8.89 -4.37 4.66
CA ILE A 91 -8.31 -5.66 5.05
C ILE A 91 -9.27 -6.35 6.01
N ALA A 92 -9.72 -7.56 5.65
CA ALA A 92 -10.70 -8.31 6.42
C ALA A 92 -10.41 -9.83 6.41
N ASN A 93 -11.09 -10.57 7.30
CA ASN A 93 -10.93 -12.01 7.41
C ASN A 93 -11.80 -12.75 6.40
N GLY A 94 -11.15 -13.32 5.37
CA GLY A 94 -11.82 -14.08 4.33
C GLY A 94 -12.42 -15.43 4.76
N LYS A 95 -12.14 -15.87 6.00
CA LYS A 95 -12.75 -17.11 6.55
C LYS A 95 -14.15 -16.89 7.14
N ARG A 96 -14.59 -15.63 7.25
CA ARG A 96 -15.92 -15.31 7.75
C ARG A 96 -16.95 -15.46 6.64
N ASP A 97 -18.00 -16.21 6.91
CA ASP A 97 -19.10 -16.36 5.96
C ASP A 97 -19.78 -15.02 5.69
N GLY A 98 -20.09 -14.73 4.44
CA GLY A 98 -20.77 -13.50 4.03
C GLY A 98 -19.94 -12.21 4.22
N ILE A 99 -18.62 -12.29 4.41
CA ILE A 99 -17.78 -11.12 4.72
C ILE A 99 -17.90 -10.00 3.68
N LEU A 100 -17.91 -10.34 2.38
CA LEU A 100 -18.01 -9.33 1.32
C LEU A 100 -19.34 -8.56 1.36
N THR A 101 -20.43 -9.28 1.58
CA THR A 101 -21.76 -8.67 1.71
C THR A 101 -21.80 -7.72 2.90
N SER A 102 -21.31 -8.19 4.05
CA SER A 102 -21.29 -7.38 5.28
C SER A 102 -20.40 -6.14 5.19
N LEU A 103 -19.26 -6.22 4.46
CA LEU A 103 -18.37 -5.06 4.27
C LEU A 103 -19.00 -3.95 3.42
N ILE A 104 -19.98 -4.26 2.59
CA ILE A 104 -20.70 -3.30 1.73
C ILE A 104 -21.87 -2.65 2.49
N GLU A 105 -22.34 -3.27 3.56
CA GLU A 105 -23.41 -2.74 4.38
C GLU A 105 -22.97 -1.50 5.14
N LYS A 106 -23.88 -0.51 5.25
CA LYS A 106 -23.59 0.80 5.85
C LYS A 106 -23.14 0.73 7.32
N ASP A 107 -23.66 -0.25 8.08
CA ASP A 107 -23.41 -0.41 9.52
C ASP A 107 -22.63 -1.69 9.81
N CYS A 108 -21.56 -1.94 9.06
CA CYS A 108 -20.72 -3.13 9.21
C CYS A 108 -20.05 -3.18 10.60
N THR A 109 -20.49 -4.11 11.44
CA THR A 109 -19.94 -4.35 12.79
C THR A 109 -18.77 -5.34 12.79
N ILE A 110 -18.60 -6.12 11.71
CA ILE A 110 -17.53 -7.12 11.60
C ILE A 110 -16.16 -6.46 11.71
N PRO A 111 -15.22 -7.02 12.49
CA PRO A 111 -13.87 -6.49 12.57
C PRO A 111 -13.18 -6.47 11.22
N HIS A 112 -12.69 -5.32 10.81
CA HIS A 112 -11.90 -5.09 9.60
C HIS A 112 -11.10 -3.80 9.76
N THR A 113 -10.10 -3.56 8.91
CA THR A 113 -9.36 -2.30 8.84
C THR A 113 -9.63 -1.62 7.51
N THR A 114 -10.06 -0.37 7.54
CA THR A 114 -10.22 0.48 6.36
C THR A 114 -9.10 1.51 6.29
N PHE A 115 -8.39 1.54 5.18
CA PHE A 115 -7.46 2.62 4.82
C PHE A 115 -8.24 3.66 4.03
N MET A 116 -8.27 4.87 4.56
CA MET A 116 -9.00 5.98 3.96
C MET A 116 -8.30 6.49 2.72
N ALA A 117 -9.07 6.66 1.65
CA ALA A 117 -8.57 7.16 0.38
C ALA A 117 -8.05 8.59 0.50
N ASN A 118 -6.85 8.86 -0.02
CA ASN A 118 -6.34 10.21 -0.13
C ASN A 118 -7.11 10.96 -1.23
N GLN A 119 -7.67 12.11 -0.90
CA GLN A 119 -8.45 12.92 -1.86
C GLN A 119 -7.59 13.63 -2.91
N LYS A 120 -6.25 13.61 -2.80
CA LYS A 120 -5.35 14.21 -3.80
C LYS A 120 -5.30 13.36 -5.06
N LYS A 121 -5.87 13.86 -6.16
CA LYS A 121 -5.86 13.17 -7.45
C LYS A 121 -4.47 13.25 -8.11
N ALA A 122 -3.76 12.13 -8.22
CA ALA A 122 -2.62 11.99 -9.11
C ALA A 122 -3.06 11.50 -10.49
N SER A 123 -2.33 11.88 -11.56
CA SER A 123 -2.63 11.40 -12.91
C SER A 123 -2.37 9.89 -13.05
N GLY A 124 -3.13 9.19 -13.91
CA GLY A 124 -3.00 7.73 -14.10
C GLY A 124 -1.58 7.30 -14.49
N VAL A 125 -0.87 8.10 -15.30
CA VAL A 125 0.52 7.83 -15.68
C VAL A 125 1.46 7.88 -14.47
N LYS A 126 1.32 8.88 -13.60
CA LYS A 126 2.12 8.98 -12.37
C LYS A 126 1.85 7.81 -11.42
N LYS A 127 0.61 7.37 -11.34
CA LYS A 127 0.21 6.21 -10.54
C LYS A 127 0.87 4.93 -11.07
N TRP A 128 0.84 4.73 -12.39
CA TRP A 128 1.48 3.56 -13.01
C TRP A 128 3.00 3.54 -12.77
N ILE A 129 3.68 4.67 -12.94
CA ILE A 129 5.12 4.79 -12.66
C ILE A 129 5.44 4.45 -11.19
N ALA A 130 4.61 4.89 -10.25
CA ALA A 130 4.79 4.59 -8.83
C ALA A 130 4.69 3.08 -8.48
N HIS A 131 4.00 2.29 -9.30
CA HIS A 131 3.92 0.83 -9.14
C HIS A 131 5.02 0.06 -9.90
N SER A 132 5.88 0.75 -10.63
CA SER A 132 6.93 0.11 -11.45
C SER A 132 8.30 -0.02 -10.77
N GLU A 133 8.40 0.21 -9.46
CA GLU A 133 9.69 0.11 -8.73
C GLU A 133 10.39 -1.23 -8.89
N SER A 134 9.63 -2.34 -8.94
CA SER A 134 10.18 -3.68 -9.16
C SER A 134 10.77 -3.90 -10.57
N PHE A 135 10.49 -3.01 -11.52
CA PHE A 135 11.02 -3.05 -12.89
C PHE A 135 12.17 -2.07 -13.12
N ALA A 136 12.51 -1.28 -12.11
CA ALA A 136 13.62 -0.35 -12.22
C ALA A 136 14.93 -1.12 -12.39
N LYS A 137 15.66 -0.83 -13.48
CA LYS A 137 16.98 -1.42 -13.75
C LYS A 137 18.12 -0.61 -13.16
N GLY A 138 17.83 0.62 -12.77
CA GLY A 138 18.80 1.54 -12.18
C GLY A 138 18.16 2.60 -11.30
N TYR A 139 18.98 3.40 -10.67
CA TYR A 139 18.56 4.50 -9.80
C TYR A 139 19.42 5.74 -10.03
N VAL A 140 18.85 6.87 -9.66
CA VAL A 140 19.51 8.18 -9.67
C VAL A 140 19.34 8.80 -8.29
N VAL A 141 20.45 9.20 -7.67
CA VAL A 141 20.43 9.94 -6.39
C VAL A 141 20.46 11.43 -6.69
N LEU A 142 19.55 12.17 -6.07
CA LEU A 142 19.40 13.60 -6.26
C LEU A 142 19.96 14.38 -5.06
N ASN A 143 20.49 15.57 -5.30
CA ASN A 143 20.82 16.49 -4.21
C ASN A 143 19.53 17.13 -3.63
N GLU A 144 19.67 17.78 -2.48
CA GLU A 144 18.54 18.37 -1.74
C GLU A 144 17.74 19.39 -2.58
N GLY A 145 18.43 20.26 -3.34
CA GLY A 145 17.77 21.27 -4.18
C GLY A 145 16.98 20.66 -5.33
N ALA A 146 17.48 19.58 -5.97
CA ALA A 146 16.76 18.87 -7.02
C ALA A 146 15.52 18.11 -6.46
N THR A 147 15.66 17.54 -5.26
CA THR A 147 14.56 16.85 -4.55
C THR A 147 13.44 17.84 -4.20
N GLU A 148 13.78 19.01 -3.66
CA GLU A 148 12.81 20.07 -3.34
C GLU A 148 12.12 20.60 -4.61
N ALA A 149 12.89 20.87 -5.67
CA ALA A 149 12.35 21.35 -6.93
C ALA A 149 11.35 20.38 -7.56
N LEU A 150 11.65 19.06 -7.58
CA LEU A 150 10.72 18.02 -8.07
C LEU A 150 9.46 17.91 -7.20
N GLY A 151 9.59 18.09 -5.89
CA GLY A 151 8.45 18.06 -4.97
C GLY A 151 7.48 19.22 -5.15
N THR A 152 7.92 20.32 -5.75
CA THR A 152 7.12 21.55 -5.92
C THR A 152 6.55 21.73 -7.33
N LYS A 153 7.38 22.03 -8.32
CA LYS A 153 6.92 22.43 -9.66
C LYS A 153 7.77 21.91 -10.83
N ALA A 154 8.96 21.36 -10.57
CA ALA A 154 9.84 20.94 -11.66
C ALA A 154 9.27 19.74 -12.42
N SER A 155 9.36 19.77 -13.74
CA SER A 155 8.98 18.68 -14.63
C SER A 155 10.17 17.83 -15.10
N GLY A 156 11.38 18.12 -14.62
CA GLY A 156 12.60 17.39 -14.97
C GLY A 156 13.76 17.73 -14.04
N VAL A 157 14.79 16.90 -14.07
CA VAL A 157 16.02 17.04 -13.28
C VAL A 157 17.14 17.49 -14.21
N LEU A 158 17.85 18.54 -13.78
CA LEU A 158 19.09 18.96 -14.42
C LEU A 158 20.25 18.07 -13.94
N LEU A 159 21.25 17.85 -14.82
CA LEU A 159 22.44 17.05 -14.49
C LEU A 159 23.13 17.48 -13.20
N VAL A 160 23.16 18.79 -12.93
CA VAL A 160 23.73 19.36 -11.70
C VAL A 160 22.98 18.92 -10.42
N GLY A 161 21.76 18.46 -10.55
CA GLY A 161 20.95 17.93 -9.45
C GLY A 161 21.21 16.45 -9.15
N ILE A 162 21.98 15.74 -9.99
CA ILE A 162 22.26 14.31 -9.86
C ILE A 162 23.59 14.15 -9.15
N THR A 163 23.62 13.38 -8.06
CA THR A 163 24.82 13.11 -7.27
C THR A 163 25.36 11.70 -7.50
N GLU A 164 24.50 10.76 -7.86
CA GLU A 164 24.88 9.37 -8.11
C GLU A 164 23.93 8.72 -9.12
N VAL A 165 24.45 7.79 -9.91
CA VAL A 165 23.69 6.98 -10.86
C VAL A 165 24.18 5.53 -10.72
N GLY A 166 23.26 4.58 -10.58
CA GLY A 166 23.61 3.16 -10.47
C GLY A 166 22.62 2.27 -11.22
N GLY A 167 23.11 1.07 -11.61
CA GLY A 167 22.31 0.09 -12.36
C GLY A 167 22.57 0.11 -13.86
N GLU A 168 21.64 -0.47 -14.64
CA GLU A 168 21.65 -0.54 -16.11
C GLU A 168 20.60 0.40 -16.68
N PHE A 169 20.96 1.21 -17.68
CA PHE A 169 20.09 2.17 -18.35
C PHE A 169 19.97 1.85 -19.84
#